data_b1faca5386cbbf06f355fe49fc6c3f0b
#
_entry.id   b1faca5386cbbf06f355fe49fc6c3f0b
#
_cell.length_a   1.000
_cell.length_b   1.000
_cell.length_c   1.000
_cell.angle_alpha   90.00
_cell.angle_beta   90.00
_cell.angle_gamma   90.00
#
_symmetry.space_group_name_H-M   'P 1'
#
loop_
_entity.id
_entity.type
_entity.pdbx_description
1 polymer ?
#
loop_
_entity_poly.entity_id
_entity_poly.type
_entity_poly.pdbx_seq_one_letter_code
_entity_poly.pdbx_strand_id
1 'polypeptide(L)'
;AKTMQLGGGIGYDFSTLRPHGALIKGLDSRSSGPMSFMGIFDAVCKTIASAGHRRGAQMGVLRVDHPDIEKFIRAKNNSTDLTQFNMSVAVTDAFMQAVKDDTDFDLVFEGLVYKTVRAVALWEDILRSTWDWAEPGILFIDRINQKNNLHYCETIAATNPCGEQPLPPNGACLLGSFNLVKYVYKDRKGQMQFDYDELEANIPHVVRAMDNVVDRATYPLKSQEKEAKDKRRMGLGVTGVANAIEALGHPYGSEGFMDKLEWIMATIRDGCYNASIDLAREKGAFPLYDNKYLDSAFAKTLPDYIRDEISRSGIRNSHLLSVAPT
;
A
#
# COMPACT_ATOMS: atom_id res chain seq x y z
N ALA A 1 0.62 -7.58 18.25
CA ALA A 1 1.70 -8.00 19.16
C ALA A 1 2.70 -8.92 18.45
N LYS A 2 2.34 -10.17 18.09
CA LYS A 2 3.27 -11.15 17.48
C LYS A 2 3.99 -10.63 16.24
N THR A 3 3.29 -9.99 15.31
CA THR A 3 3.88 -9.43 14.09
C THR A 3 4.90 -8.35 14.40
N MET A 4 4.60 -7.45 15.34
CA MET A 4 5.53 -6.40 15.79
C MET A 4 6.77 -6.98 16.49
N GLN A 5 6.61 -8.04 17.28
CA GLN A 5 7.75 -8.74 17.93
C GLN A 5 8.73 -9.31 16.89
N LEU A 6 8.24 -9.68 15.72
CA LEU A 6 9.08 -10.16 14.60
C LEU A 6 9.56 -9.01 13.69
N GLY A 7 9.33 -7.74 14.07
CA GLY A 7 9.79 -6.57 13.34
C GLY A 7 8.90 -6.16 12.16
N GLY A 8 7.70 -6.75 12.03
CA GLY A 8 6.73 -6.38 10.99
C GLY A 8 5.93 -5.14 11.37
N GLY A 9 5.65 -4.27 10.39
CA GLY A 9 4.67 -3.20 10.50
C GLY A 9 3.24 -3.74 10.39
N ILE A 10 2.26 -2.99 10.93
CA ILE A 10 0.84 -3.39 10.93
C ILE A 10 -0.02 -2.21 10.50
N GLY A 11 -1.02 -2.48 9.65
CA GLY A 11 -2.10 -1.55 9.35
C GLY A 11 -3.42 -2.03 9.93
N TYR A 12 -4.24 -1.07 10.36
CA TYR A 12 -5.57 -1.30 10.90
C TYR A 12 -6.59 -0.43 10.19
N ASP A 13 -7.73 -1.02 9.83
CA ASP A 13 -8.94 -0.29 9.50
C ASP A 13 -9.81 -0.15 10.74
N PHE A 14 -9.93 1.07 11.27
CA PHE A 14 -10.75 1.41 12.41
C PHE A 14 -12.19 1.78 12.04
N SER A 15 -12.53 1.80 10.76
CA SER A 15 -13.85 2.21 10.25
C SER A 15 -14.97 1.25 10.65
N THR A 16 -14.62 0.02 11.03
CA THR A 16 -15.58 -0.99 11.50
C THR A 16 -15.96 -0.83 12.97
N LEU A 17 -15.27 0.05 13.70
CA LEU A 17 -15.57 0.30 15.10
C LEU A 17 -16.72 1.29 15.26
N ARG A 18 -17.59 0.99 16.22
CA ARG A 18 -18.76 1.83 16.54
C ARG A 18 -18.33 3.25 16.95
N PRO A 19 -19.03 4.30 16.45
CA PRO A 19 -18.70 5.69 16.79
C PRO A 19 -18.80 5.99 18.28
N HIS A 20 -18.06 6.98 18.71
CA HIS A 20 -18.15 7.50 20.07
C HIS A 20 -19.57 7.94 20.42
N GLY A 21 -20.03 7.55 21.60
CA GLY A 21 -21.38 7.88 22.10
C GLY A 21 -22.51 7.04 21.54
N ALA A 22 -22.28 6.19 20.52
CA ALA A 22 -23.29 5.31 19.98
C ALA A 22 -23.66 4.20 21.01
N LEU A 23 -24.96 3.84 21.05
CA LEU A 23 -25.47 2.81 21.97
C LEU A 23 -24.89 1.42 21.65
N ILE A 24 -24.52 0.69 22.68
CA ILE A 24 -24.12 -0.70 22.59
C ILE A 24 -25.37 -1.55 22.82
N LYS A 25 -25.82 -2.26 21.76
CA LYS A 25 -27.00 -3.13 21.85
C LYS A 25 -26.82 -4.16 22.97
N GLY A 26 -27.82 -4.27 23.85
CA GLY A 26 -27.82 -5.23 24.97
C GLY A 26 -27.06 -4.78 26.21
N LEU A 27 -26.41 -3.64 26.19
CA LEU A 27 -25.76 -3.03 27.34
C LEU A 27 -26.26 -1.58 27.49
N ASP A 28 -26.58 -1.15 28.69
CA ASP A 28 -26.94 0.25 28.97
C ASP A 28 -25.65 1.11 29.03
N SER A 29 -24.90 1.09 27.91
CA SER A 29 -23.62 1.78 27.79
C SER A 29 -23.41 2.34 26.38
N ARG A 30 -22.44 3.24 26.26
CA ARG A 30 -22.09 3.91 25.01
C ARG A 30 -20.67 3.59 24.59
N SER A 31 -20.45 3.52 23.28
CA SER A 31 -19.11 3.29 22.69
C SER A 31 -18.16 4.41 23.01
N SER A 32 -16.91 4.07 23.32
CA SER A 32 -15.81 5.03 23.46
C SER A 32 -15.23 5.53 22.14
N GLY A 33 -15.57 4.86 21.01
CA GLY A 33 -15.15 5.21 19.67
C GLY A 33 -13.75 4.73 19.29
N PRO A 34 -13.40 4.83 17.97
CA PRO A 34 -12.14 4.31 17.42
C PRO A 34 -10.89 4.87 18.09
N MET A 35 -10.89 6.17 18.45
CA MET A 35 -9.71 6.84 19.02
C MET A 35 -9.25 6.21 20.34
N SER A 36 -10.18 5.78 21.21
CA SER A 36 -9.85 5.11 22.46
C SER A 36 -9.21 3.73 22.24
N PHE A 37 -9.67 2.99 21.23
CA PHE A 37 -9.05 1.71 20.87
C PHE A 37 -7.66 1.90 20.25
N MET A 38 -7.46 2.95 19.45
CA MET A 38 -6.13 3.32 18.97
C MET A 38 -5.16 3.56 20.12
N GLY A 39 -5.59 4.22 21.21
CA GLY A 39 -4.79 4.40 22.41
C GLY A 39 -4.30 3.08 23.01
N ILE A 40 -5.12 2.03 23.03
CA ILE A 40 -4.70 0.70 23.50
C ILE A 40 -3.59 0.13 22.60
N PHE A 41 -3.75 0.20 21.29
CA PHE A 41 -2.74 -0.32 20.35
C PHE A 41 -1.47 0.52 20.37
N ASP A 42 -1.55 1.83 20.57
CA ASP A 42 -0.41 2.71 20.75
C ASP A 42 0.42 2.30 22.00
N ALA A 43 -0.26 2.08 23.13
CA ALA A 43 0.37 1.62 24.36
C ALA A 43 1.02 0.22 24.19
N VAL A 44 0.34 -0.70 23.52
CA VAL A 44 0.89 -2.03 23.17
C VAL A 44 2.16 -1.90 22.32
N CYS A 45 2.16 -1.04 21.32
CA CYS A 45 3.31 -0.82 20.46
C CYS A 45 4.50 -0.20 21.22
N LYS A 46 4.23 0.78 22.09
CA LYS A 46 5.25 1.37 23.00
C LYS A 46 5.87 0.34 23.93
N THR A 47 5.08 -0.62 24.40
CA THR A 47 5.51 -1.66 25.37
C THR A 47 6.29 -2.79 24.71
N ILE A 48 5.90 -3.17 23.47
CA ILE A 48 6.59 -4.21 22.71
C ILE A 48 7.85 -3.59 22.09
N ALA A 49 8.94 -3.58 22.85
CA ALA A 49 10.24 -3.32 22.26
C ALA A 49 10.56 -4.48 21.30
N SER A 50 10.65 -4.18 20.01
CA SER A 50 11.23 -5.12 19.07
C SER A 50 12.65 -5.46 19.57
N ALA A 51 13.00 -6.74 19.56
CA ALA A 51 14.25 -7.29 20.12
C ALA A 51 15.52 -6.63 19.53
N GLY A 52 15.76 -5.39 19.88
CA GLY A 52 16.97 -4.61 19.68
C GLY A 52 17.16 -3.90 18.34
N HIS A 53 16.39 -4.15 17.28
CA HIS A 53 16.75 -3.65 15.94
C HIS A 53 15.70 -2.78 15.24
N ARG A 54 14.41 -2.91 15.52
CA ARG A 54 13.36 -2.11 14.85
C ARG A 54 12.23 -1.79 15.83
N ARG A 55 11.82 -0.53 15.91
CA ARG A 55 10.62 -0.13 16.67
C ARG A 55 9.38 -0.64 15.94
N GLY A 56 8.33 -0.98 16.69
CA GLY A 56 7.02 -1.25 16.13
C GLY A 56 6.51 -0.03 15.36
N ALA A 57 5.85 -0.26 14.24
CA ALA A 57 5.23 0.78 13.43
C ALA A 57 3.81 0.36 13.07
N GLN A 58 2.88 1.31 13.12
CA GLN A 58 1.46 1.07 12.87
C GLN A 58 0.89 2.11 11.91
N MET A 59 -0.08 1.69 11.08
CA MET A 59 -0.96 2.57 10.32
C MET A 59 -2.36 2.48 10.88
N GLY A 60 -2.97 3.62 11.20
CA GLY A 60 -4.39 3.72 11.50
C GLY A 60 -5.14 4.33 10.33
N VAL A 61 -6.11 3.62 9.80
CA VAL A 61 -6.97 4.11 8.72
C VAL A 61 -8.39 4.31 9.24
N LEU A 62 -9.01 5.43 8.90
CA LEU A 62 -10.43 5.69 9.12
C LEU A 62 -11.07 6.20 7.83
N ARG A 63 -12.23 5.65 7.47
CA ARG A 63 -13.00 6.14 6.30
C ARG A 63 -13.51 7.55 6.55
N VAL A 64 -13.52 8.35 5.50
CA VAL A 64 -13.95 9.75 5.54
C VAL A 64 -15.41 9.92 5.94
N ASP A 65 -16.26 8.90 5.69
CA ASP A 65 -17.68 8.88 6.05
C ASP A 65 -17.95 8.40 7.50
N HIS A 66 -16.91 8.07 8.27
CA HIS A 66 -17.09 7.63 9.66
C HIS A 66 -17.47 8.82 10.58
N PRO A 67 -18.44 8.67 11.52
CA PRO A 67 -18.89 9.75 12.38
C PRO A 67 -17.82 10.41 13.26
N ASP A 68 -16.74 9.70 13.59
CA ASP A 68 -15.61 10.24 14.37
C ASP A 68 -14.48 10.82 13.51
N ILE A 69 -14.71 11.03 12.20
CA ILE A 69 -13.63 11.45 11.27
C ILE A 69 -12.99 12.79 11.66
N GLU A 70 -13.77 13.77 12.14
CA GLU A 70 -13.24 15.08 12.55
C GLU A 70 -12.27 14.94 13.74
N LYS A 71 -12.57 14.03 14.68
CA LYS A 71 -11.68 13.73 15.81
C LYS A 71 -10.42 13.03 15.36
N PHE A 72 -10.55 12.12 14.40
CA PHE A 72 -9.43 11.39 13.83
C PHE A 72 -8.46 12.34 13.10
N ILE A 73 -8.95 13.24 12.28
CA ILE A 73 -8.14 14.24 11.55
C ILE A 73 -7.27 15.05 12.53
N ARG A 74 -7.85 15.43 13.67
CA ARG A 74 -7.18 16.30 14.66
C ARG A 74 -6.49 15.56 15.79
N ALA A 75 -6.44 14.24 15.73
CA ALA A 75 -5.99 13.40 16.85
C ALA A 75 -4.55 13.67 17.32
N LYS A 76 -3.69 14.12 16.42
CA LYS A 76 -2.29 14.45 16.69
C LYS A 76 -2.01 15.96 16.81
N ASN A 77 -3.00 16.80 16.63
CA ASN A 77 -2.83 18.24 16.73
C ASN A 77 -2.49 18.63 18.19
N ASN A 78 -1.29 19.13 18.39
CA ASN A 78 -0.77 19.49 19.72
C ASN A 78 -0.75 18.35 20.76
N SER A 79 -0.71 17.09 20.32
CA SER A 79 -0.77 15.93 21.20
C SER A 79 0.52 15.09 21.15
N THR A 80 0.86 14.50 22.30
CA THR A 80 1.87 13.44 22.43
C THR A 80 1.27 12.04 22.31
N ASP A 81 -0.02 11.95 22.02
CA ASP A 81 -0.75 10.69 21.89
C ASP A 81 -0.57 10.09 20.50
N LEU A 82 -0.83 8.79 20.39
CA LEU A 82 -0.78 8.02 19.14
C LEU A 82 0.55 8.14 18.39
N THR A 83 1.66 8.34 19.10
CA THR A 83 2.99 8.56 18.50
C THR A 83 3.55 7.33 17.79
N GLN A 84 2.96 6.15 17.99
CA GLN A 84 3.35 4.91 17.31
C GLN A 84 2.49 4.63 16.06
N PHE A 85 1.54 5.51 15.74
CA PHE A 85 0.73 5.44 14.54
C PHE A 85 1.19 6.45 13.48
N ASN A 86 1.23 6.03 12.23
CA ASN A 86 0.95 6.87 11.10
C ASN A 86 -0.57 6.82 10.86
N MET A 87 -1.18 7.94 10.54
CA MET A 87 -2.62 8.05 10.38
C MET A 87 -2.98 8.45 8.96
N SER A 88 -4.01 7.80 8.38
CA SER A 88 -4.50 8.13 7.03
C SER A 88 -6.01 8.08 6.96
N VAL A 89 -6.59 9.05 6.25
CA VAL A 89 -8.02 9.07 5.92
C VAL A 89 -8.24 8.31 4.61
N ALA A 90 -9.12 7.32 4.63
CA ALA A 90 -9.58 6.64 3.42
C ALA A 90 -10.71 7.44 2.78
N VAL A 91 -10.39 8.23 1.76
CA VAL A 91 -11.36 9.04 1.01
C VAL A 91 -12.00 8.22 -0.11
N THR A 92 -13.31 8.45 -0.33
CA THR A 92 -14.10 7.81 -1.38
C THR A 92 -14.24 8.73 -2.59
N ASP A 93 -14.52 8.15 -3.76
CA ASP A 93 -14.83 8.93 -4.97
C ASP A 93 -16.09 9.79 -4.75
N ALA A 94 -17.08 9.29 -3.99
CA ALA A 94 -18.28 10.05 -3.63
C ALA A 94 -17.95 11.29 -2.78
N PHE A 95 -17.04 11.17 -1.80
CA PHE A 95 -16.57 12.33 -1.02
C PHE A 95 -15.85 13.34 -1.91
N MET A 96 -14.93 12.90 -2.76
CA MET A 96 -14.19 13.79 -3.65
C MET A 96 -15.12 14.48 -4.66
N GLN A 97 -16.19 13.81 -5.10
CA GLN A 97 -17.21 14.45 -5.93
C GLN A 97 -17.99 15.51 -5.14
N ALA A 98 -18.39 15.22 -3.90
CA ALA A 98 -19.04 16.18 -3.02
C ALA A 98 -18.17 17.42 -2.74
N VAL A 99 -16.85 17.22 -2.59
CA VAL A 99 -15.88 18.34 -2.47
C VAL A 99 -15.87 19.19 -3.74
N LYS A 100 -15.82 18.54 -4.91
CA LYS A 100 -15.80 19.25 -6.21
C LYS A 100 -17.08 20.04 -6.47
N ASP A 101 -18.22 19.48 -6.09
CA ASP A 101 -19.54 20.09 -6.30
C ASP A 101 -19.95 21.05 -5.17
N ASP A 102 -19.10 21.18 -4.15
CA ASP A 102 -19.35 21.97 -2.93
C ASP A 102 -20.71 21.63 -2.29
N THR A 103 -20.94 20.34 -2.04
CA THR A 103 -22.18 19.83 -1.45
C THR A 103 -21.99 19.32 -0.04
N ASP A 104 -23.10 19.01 0.62
CA ASP A 104 -23.10 18.32 1.90
C ASP A 104 -22.73 16.84 1.74
N PHE A 105 -22.14 16.28 2.81
CA PHE A 105 -21.72 14.90 2.88
C PHE A 105 -22.10 14.28 4.22
N ASP A 106 -22.70 13.09 4.17
CA ASP A 106 -23.19 12.39 5.35
C ASP A 106 -22.10 11.51 5.99
N LEU A 107 -21.95 11.64 7.31
CA LEU A 107 -21.13 10.75 8.13
C LEU A 107 -22.04 9.61 8.62
N VAL A 108 -21.72 8.38 8.19
CA VAL A 108 -22.59 7.22 8.28
C VAL A 108 -21.92 6.05 9.00
N PHE A 109 -22.67 5.34 9.85
CA PHE A 109 -22.23 4.07 10.40
C PHE A 109 -23.40 3.09 10.44
N GLU A 110 -23.19 1.86 9.96
CA GLU A 110 -24.24 0.80 9.84
C GLU A 110 -25.53 1.32 9.16
N GLY A 111 -25.41 2.18 8.15
CA GLY A 111 -26.55 2.74 7.40
C GLY A 111 -27.29 3.88 8.09
N LEU A 112 -26.84 4.31 9.28
CA LEU A 112 -27.43 5.44 10.01
C LEU A 112 -26.58 6.69 9.80
N VAL A 113 -27.22 7.81 9.43
CA VAL A 113 -26.59 9.14 9.35
C VAL A 113 -26.47 9.68 10.77
N TYR A 114 -25.25 9.94 11.21
CA TYR A 114 -24.95 10.55 12.52
C TYR A 114 -24.80 12.06 12.45
N LYS A 115 -24.26 12.55 11.34
CA LYS A 115 -24.01 13.96 11.09
C LYS A 115 -23.90 14.22 9.60
N THR A 116 -24.34 15.40 9.17
CA THR A 116 -24.09 15.91 7.82
C THR A 116 -23.11 17.10 7.93
N VAL A 117 -22.09 17.15 7.07
CA VAL A 117 -21.05 18.18 7.05
C VAL A 117 -20.87 18.72 5.63
N ARG A 118 -20.33 19.95 5.51
CA ARG A 118 -19.89 20.44 4.19
C ARG A 118 -18.62 19.68 3.77
N ALA A 119 -18.68 19.05 2.60
CA ALA A 119 -17.55 18.24 2.10
C ALA A 119 -16.27 19.08 1.94
N VAL A 120 -16.38 20.30 1.41
CA VAL A 120 -15.24 21.22 1.26
C VAL A 120 -14.62 21.57 2.62
N ALA A 121 -15.43 21.87 3.63
CA ALA A 121 -14.92 22.21 4.96
C ALA A 121 -14.17 21.03 5.62
N LEU A 122 -14.68 19.81 5.47
CA LEU A 122 -13.99 18.61 5.96
C LEU A 122 -12.67 18.36 5.20
N TRP A 123 -12.68 18.59 3.89
CA TRP A 123 -11.48 18.49 3.07
C TRP A 123 -10.40 19.52 3.47
N GLU A 124 -10.79 20.77 3.68
CA GLU A 124 -9.90 21.82 4.16
C GLU A 124 -9.31 21.50 5.56
N ASP A 125 -10.10 20.89 6.44
CA ASP A 125 -9.62 20.45 7.76
C ASP A 125 -8.54 19.35 7.63
N ILE A 126 -8.73 18.40 6.72
CA ILE A 126 -7.72 17.39 6.39
C ILE A 126 -6.45 18.07 5.87
N LEU A 127 -6.57 18.93 4.87
CA LEU A 127 -5.42 19.59 4.25
C LEU A 127 -4.65 20.47 5.25
N ARG A 128 -5.35 21.21 6.10
CA ARG A 128 -4.74 22.04 7.15
C ARG A 128 -4.00 21.19 8.16
N SER A 129 -4.61 20.09 8.65
CA SER A 129 -3.95 19.18 9.57
C SER A 129 -2.70 18.55 8.95
N THR A 130 -2.78 18.13 7.70
CA THR A 130 -1.63 17.59 6.96
C THR A 130 -0.52 18.63 6.77
N TRP A 131 -0.88 19.87 6.48
CA TRP A 131 0.09 20.96 6.35
C TRP A 131 0.80 21.27 7.67
N ASP A 132 0.03 21.37 8.75
CA ASP A 132 0.56 21.78 10.07
C ASP A 132 1.35 20.65 10.77
N TRP A 133 0.96 19.39 10.54
CA TRP A 133 1.43 18.22 11.33
C TRP A 133 1.96 17.05 10.50
N ALA A 134 2.00 17.16 9.16
CA ALA A 134 2.33 16.10 8.22
C ALA A 134 1.39 14.87 8.27
N GLU A 135 0.28 14.96 9.00
CA GLU A 135 -0.76 13.93 9.16
C GLU A 135 -2.15 14.56 9.32
N PRO A 136 -3.22 13.86 8.91
CA PRO A 136 -3.24 12.51 8.33
C PRO A 136 -2.79 12.48 6.87
N GLY A 137 -2.31 11.32 6.41
CA GLY A 137 -2.18 11.02 4.99
C GLY A 137 -3.54 10.75 4.35
N ILE A 138 -3.57 10.64 3.02
CA ILE A 138 -4.80 10.39 2.25
C ILE A 138 -4.64 9.11 1.44
N LEU A 139 -5.64 8.22 1.54
CA LEU A 139 -5.77 7.01 0.74
C LEU A 139 -7.02 7.12 -0.14
N PHE A 140 -6.84 7.15 -1.45
CA PHE A 140 -7.96 7.11 -2.40
C PHE A 140 -8.47 5.66 -2.52
N ILE A 141 -9.23 5.22 -1.51
CA ILE A 141 -9.52 3.79 -1.29
C ILE A 141 -10.30 3.15 -2.45
N ASP A 142 -11.21 3.89 -3.08
CA ASP A 142 -11.97 3.37 -4.22
C ASP A 142 -11.05 3.19 -5.44
N ARG A 143 -10.11 4.14 -5.68
CA ARG A 143 -9.10 4.04 -6.74
C ARG A 143 -8.13 2.88 -6.52
N ILE A 144 -7.73 2.64 -5.27
CA ILE A 144 -6.90 1.50 -4.88
C ILE A 144 -7.64 0.20 -5.20
N ASN A 145 -8.89 0.05 -4.77
CA ASN A 145 -9.68 -1.14 -5.03
C ASN A 145 -9.99 -1.34 -6.53
N GLN A 146 -10.26 -0.25 -7.27
CA GLN A 146 -10.47 -0.30 -8.72
C GLN A 146 -9.25 -0.87 -9.48
N LYS A 147 -8.04 -0.56 -9.01
CA LYS A 147 -6.78 -1.05 -9.60
C LYS A 147 -6.29 -2.36 -8.99
N ASN A 148 -6.97 -2.91 -7.98
CA ASN A 148 -6.58 -4.16 -7.36
C ASN A 148 -6.76 -5.35 -8.32
N ASN A 149 -5.69 -6.08 -8.60
CA ASN A 149 -5.72 -7.25 -9.46
C ASN A 149 -6.59 -8.38 -8.89
N LEU A 150 -6.81 -8.41 -7.57
CA LEU A 150 -7.62 -9.40 -6.88
C LEU A 150 -9.03 -8.89 -6.51
N HIS A 151 -9.55 -7.92 -7.26
CA HIS A 151 -10.87 -7.31 -7.04
C HIS A 151 -12.00 -8.34 -6.92
N TYR A 152 -11.82 -9.54 -7.49
CA TYR A 152 -12.81 -10.62 -7.48
C TYR A 152 -12.84 -11.43 -6.18
N CYS A 153 -11.86 -11.32 -5.30
CA CYS A 153 -11.77 -12.14 -4.09
C CYS A 153 -11.32 -11.40 -2.82
N GLU A 154 -11.03 -10.10 -2.91
CA GLU A 154 -10.64 -9.29 -1.75
C GLU A 154 -11.09 -7.84 -1.86
N THR A 155 -11.12 -7.16 -0.72
CA THR A 155 -11.27 -5.71 -0.63
C THR A 155 -10.13 -5.16 0.23
N ILE A 156 -9.47 -4.12 -0.25
CA ILE A 156 -8.40 -3.42 0.45
C ILE A 156 -9.03 -2.35 1.34
N ALA A 157 -8.66 -2.34 2.62
CA ALA A 157 -9.20 -1.41 3.61
C ALA A 157 -8.13 -0.61 4.37
N ALA A 158 -6.87 -1.07 4.34
CA ALA A 158 -5.75 -0.42 5.02
C ALA A 158 -4.44 -0.60 4.23
N THR A 159 -3.37 -0.01 4.74
CA THR A 159 -2.02 -0.14 4.21
C THR A 159 -1.05 -0.56 5.32
N ASN A 160 0.19 -0.91 4.96
CA ASN A 160 1.30 -0.97 5.90
C ASN A 160 1.63 0.44 6.47
N PRO A 161 2.51 0.57 7.46
CA PRO A 161 2.78 1.86 8.13
C PRO A 161 3.21 3.01 7.21
N CYS A 162 3.94 2.72 6.13
CA CYS A 162 4.43 3.74 5.21
C CYS A 162 3.48 4.02 4.03
N GLY A 163 2.43 3.22 3.85
CA GLY A 163 1.39 3.44 2.85
C GLY A 163 1.63 2.86 1.46
N GLU A 164 2.83 2.31 1.19
CA GLU A 164 3.19 1.77 -0.13
C GLU A 164 2.59 0.40 -0.43
N GLN A 165 2.01 -0.28 0.56
CA GLN A 165 1.39 -1.60 0.44
C GLN A 165 -0.07 -1.58 0.88
N PRO A 166 -1.01 -1.26 -0.01
CA PRO A 166 -2.43 -1.48 0.24
C PRO A 166 -2.72 -2.97 0.35
N LEU A 167 -3.30 -3.39 1.48
CA LEU A 167 -3.48 -4.80 1.81
C LEU A 167 -4.90 -5.10 2.30
N PRO A 168 -5.42 -6.29 2.00
CA PRO A 168 -6.65 -6.81 2.59
C PRO A 168 -6.40 -7.28 4.03
N PRO A 169 -7.45 -7.65 4.78
CA PRO A 169 -7.31 -8.26 6.10
C PRO A 169 -6.37 -9.47 6.07
N ASN A 170 -5.44 -9.54 7.04
CA ASN A 170 -4.36 -10.53 7.15
C ASN A 170 -3.33 -10.49 6.00
N GLY A 171 -3.42 -9.52 5.11
CA GLY A 171 -2.47 -9.35 4.01
C GLY A 171 -1.05 -9.19 4.53
N ALA A 172 -0.12 -9.83 3.84
CA ALA A 172 1.31 -9.69 4.08
C ALA A 172 2.03 -9.50 2.74
N CYS A 173 3.04 -8.63 2.75
CA CYS A 173 3.88 -8.39 1.60
C CYS A 173 5.34 -8.30 2.03
N LEU A 174 6.22 -8.85 1.22
CA LEU A 174 7.66 -8.67 1.36
C LEU A 174 8.13 -7.62 0.35
N LEU A 175 9.17 -6.87 0.72
CA LEU A 175 9.72 -5.80 -0.11
C LEU A 175 11.13 -6.14 -0.58
N GLY A 176 11.46 -5.71 -1.78
CA GLY A 176 12.79 -5.69 -2.36
C GLY A 176 12.96 -4.46 -3.24
N SER A 177 14.20 -4.02 -3.48
CA SER A 177 14.44 -2.85 -4.33
C SER A 177 15.73 -3.01 -5.12
N PHE A 178 15.67 -2.67 -6.41
CA PHE A 178 16.88 -2.48 -7.22
C PHE A 178 17.52 -1.13 -6.87
N ASN A 179 18.82 -1.13 -6.60
CA ASN A 179 19.57 0.11 -6.52
C ASN A 179 20.00 0.52 -7.93
N LEU A 180 19.26 1.44 -8.54
CA LEU A 180 19.45 1.83 -9.94
C LEU A 180 20.83 2.47 -10.22
N VAL A 181 21.46 3.06 -9.21
CA VAL A 181 22.82 3.61 -9.37
C VAL A 181 23.85 2.55 -9.75
N LYS A 182 23.60 1.28 -9.38
CA LYS A 182 24.50 0.15 -9.72
C LYS A 182 24.49 -0.22 -11.20
N TYR A 183 23.48 0.22 -11.94
CA TYR A 183 23.34 0.01 -13.38
C TYR A 183 23.86 1.21 -14.20
N VAL A 184 24.41 2.25 -13.56
CA VAL A 184 25.01 3.38 -14.24
C VAL A 184 26.51 3.13 -14.39
N TYR A 185 27.00 3.20 -15.61
CA TYR A 185 28.41 3.00 -15.92
C TYR A 185 28.94 4.05 -16.90
N LYS A 186 30.25 4.17 -16.98
CA LYS A 186 30.94 5.05 -17.92
C LYS A 186 31.43 4.25 -19.12
N ASP A 187 30.95 4.59 -20.31
CA ASP A 187 31.38 3.94 -21.53
C ASP A 187 32.84 4.29 -21.91
N ARG A 188 33.34 3.67 -23.01
CA ARG A 188 34.70 3.89 -23.47
C ARG A 188 34.97 5.32 -23.97
N LYS A 189 33.92 6.09 -24.26
CA LYS A 189 34.00 7.50 -24.66
C LYS A 189 33.88 8.46 -23.46
N GLY A 190 33.72 7.91 -22.26
CA GLY A 190 33.57 8.68 -21.05
C GLY A 190 32.15 9.18 -20.79
N GLN A 191 31.15 8.71 -21.56
CA GLN A 191 29.74 9.07 -21.39
C GLN A 191 29.07 8.13 -20.38
N MET A 192 28.18 8.69 -19.56
CA MET A 192 27.40 7.88 -18.61
C MET A 192 26.27 7.20 -19.33
N GLN A 193 26.11 5.91 -19.10
CA GLN A 193 25.11 5.04 -19.70
C GLN A 193 24.38 4.26 -18.62
N PHE A 194 23.17 3.78 -18.93
CA PHE A 194 22.42 2.87 -18.08
C PHE A 194 22.41 1.47 -18.69
N ASP A 195 22.75 0.47 -17.90
CA ASP A 195 22.84 -0.93 -18.33
C ASP A 195 21.48 -1.62 -18.18
N TYR A 196 20.65 -1.50 -19.24
CA TYR A 196 19.37 -2.16 -19.30
C TYR A 196 19.50 -3.68 -19.40
N ASP A 197 20.52 -4.17 -20.12
CA ASP A 197 20.73 -5.61 -20.33
C ASP A 197 21.04 -6.30 -18.99
N GLU A 198 21.89 -5.71 -18.15
CA GLU A 198 22.19 -6.23 -16.82
C GLU A 198 20.96 -6.17 -15.91
N LEU A 199 20.18 -5.07 -15.95
CA LEU A 199 18.94 -4.95 -15.20
C LEU A 199 17.96 -6.06 -15.60
N GLU A 200 17.69 -6.24 -16.89
CA GLU A 200 16.80 -7.27 -17.41
C GLU A 200 17.26 -8.68 -17.01
N ALA A 201 18.57 -8.97 -17.09
CA ALA A 201 19.12 -10.25 -16.68
C ALA A 201 18.94 -10.53 -15.18
N ASN A 202 18.97 -9.51 -14.34
CA ASN A 202 18.84 -9.65 -12.89
C ASN A 202 17.39 -9.81 -12.42
N ILE A 203 16.40 -9.27 -13.14
CA ILE A 203 14.98 -9.30 -12.74
C ILE A 203 14.47 -10.72 -12.45
N PRO A 204 14.63 -11.74 -13.32
CA PRO A 204 14.13 -13.09 -13.06
C PRO A 204 14.71 -13.71 -11.80
N HIS A 205 15.96 -13.44 -11.50
CA HIS A 205 16.63 -13.94 -10.30
C HIS A 205 16.05 -13.33 -9.03
N VAL A 206 15.79 -12.03 -9.03
CA VAL A 206 15.20 -11.32 -7.89
C VAL A 206 13.75 -11.74 -7.67
N VAL A 207 12.94 -11.83 -8.73
CA VAL A 207 11.55 -12.28 -8.65
C VAL A 207 11.48 -13.71 -8.09
N ARG A 208 12.33 -14.62 -8.56
CA ARG A 208 12.44 -15.98 -8.03
C ARG A 208 12.87 -16.01 -6.57
N ALA A 209 13.84 -15.20 -6.19
CA ALA A 209 14.29 -15.11 -4.80
C ALA A 209 13.17 -14.65 -3.87
N MET A 210 12.43 -13.62 -4.27
CA MET A 210 11.29 -13.11 -3.52
C MET A 210 10.14 -14.12 -3.46
N ASP A 211 9.83 -14.83 -4.55
CA ASP A 211 8.84 -15.91 -4.54
C ASP A 211 9.22 -17.03 -3.55
N ASN A 212 10.51 -17.39 -3.50
CA ASN A 212 10.99 -18.38 -2.54
C ASN A 212 10.90 -17.91 -1.08
N VAL A 213 11.01 -16.58 -0.82
CA VAL A 213 10.81 -16.03 0.53
C VAL A 213 9.36 -16.22 0.98
N VAL A 214 8.37 -16.10 0.09
CA VAL A 214 6.96 -16.39 0.43
C VAL A 214 6.80 -17.81 0.95
N ASP A 215 7.51 -18.78 0.37
CA ASP A 215 7.44 -20.19 0.80
C ASP A 215 8.17 -20.45 2.12
N ARG A 216 9.31 -19.78 2.35
CA ARG A 216 10.22 -20.03 3.48
C ARG A 216 9.99 -19.14 4.69
N ALA A 217 9.22 -18.06 4.54
CA ALA A 217 8.94 -17.14 5.64
C ALA A 217 8.17 -17.83 6.78
N THR A 218 8.49 -17.45 8.01
CA THR A 218 7.72 -17.85 9.20
C THR A 218 6.67 -16.79 9.48
N TYR A 219 5.41 -17.17 9.37
CA TYR A 219 4.29 -16.26 9.60
C TYR A 219 3.82 -16.32 11.06
N PRO A 220 3.57 -15.17 11.70
CA PRO A 220 3.14 -15.13 13.10
C PRO A 220 1.75 -15.71 13.35
N LEU A 221 0.87 -15.70 12.34
CA LEU A 221 -0.49 -16.23 12.40
C LEU A 221 -0.78 -17.13 11.19
N LYS A 222 -1.55 -18.19 11.40
CA LYS A 222 -1.97 -19.10 10.33
C LYS A 222 -2.80 -18.40 9.24
N SER A 223 -3.61 -17.41 9.63
CA SER A 223 -4.40 -16.60 8.68
C SER A 223 -3.50 -15.78 7.76
N GLN A 224 -2.40 -15.22 8.27
CA GLN A 224 -1.41 -14.50 7.47
C GLN A 224 -0.63 -15.45 6.56
N GLU A 225 -0.26 -16.63 7.05
CA GLU A 225 0.40 -17.66 6.24
C GLU A 225 -0.49 -18.09 5.06
N LYS A 226 -1.75 -18.39 5.35
CA LYS A 226 -2.72 -18.78 4.33
C LYS A 226 -2.88 -17.69 3.27
N GLU A 227 -3.10 -16.45 3.70
CA GLU A 227 -3.27 -15.31 2.81
C GLU A 227 -2.03 -15.10 1.93
N ALA A 228 -0.84 -15.11 2.52
CA ALA A 228 0.41 -14.93 1.80
C ALA A 228 0.66 -16.04 0.77
N LYS A 229 0.41 -17.30 1.12
CA LYS A 229 0.62 -18.44 0.22
C LYS A 229 -0.45 -18.54 -0.87
N ASP A 230 -1.70 -18.21 -0.56
CA ASP A 230 -2.80 -18.24 -1.52
C ASP A 230 -2.67 -17.18 -2.62
N LYS A 231 -2.07 -16.03 -2.31
CA LYS A 231 -1.98 -14.88 -3.23
C LYS A 231 -0.56 -14.55 -3.69
N ARG A 232 0.46 -14.98 -2.94
CA ARG A 232 1.89 -14.83 -3.28
C ARG A 232 2.29 -13.41 -3.64
N ARG A 233 1.81 -12.44 -2.86
CA ARG A 233 2.02 -11.01 -3.03
C ARG A 233 3.46 -10.62 -2.70
N MET A 234 4.09 -9.80 -3.55
CA MET A 234 5.38 -9.18 -3.30
C MET A 234 5.38 -7.72 -3.73
N GLY A 235 6.36 -6.94 -3.29
CA GLY A 235 6.56 -5.55 -3.65
C GLY A 235 8.01 -5.30 -4.01
N LEU A 236 8.37 -5.50 -5.28
CA LEU A 236 9.68 -5.18 -5.81
C LEU A 236 9.67 -3.75 -6.37
N GLY A 237 10.59 -2.94 -5.93
CA GLY A 237 10.70 -1.54 -6.31
C GLY A 237 12.11 -1.11 -6.66
N VAL A 238 12.38 0.16 -6.49
CA VAL A 238 13.64 0.80 -6.85
C VAL A 238 14.12 1.76 -5.78
N THR A 239 15.43 1.98 -5.73
CA THR A 239 16.10 3.04 -4.98
C THR A 239 17.07 3.79 -5.89
N GLY A 240 17.44 5.01 -5.52
CA GLY A 240 18.42 5.79 -6.26
C GLY A 240 17.95 6.25 -7.64
N VAL A 241 16.64 6.41 -7.85
CA VAL A 241 16.05 6.84 -9.13
C VAL A 241 16.63 8.17 -9.59
N ALA A 242 16.52 9.21 -8.77
CA ALA A 242 17.05 10.53 -9.11
C ALA A 242 18.57 10.49 -9.33
N ASN A 243 19.32 9.85 -8.42
CA ASN A 243 20.75 9.72 -8.52
C ASN A 243 21.20 9.05 -9.83
N ALA A 244 20.52 7.99 -10.26
CA ALA A 244 20.86 7.29 -11.49
C ALA A 244 20.58 8.17 -12.72
N ILE A 245 19.39 8.77 -12.80
CA ILE A 245 18.98 9.54 -13.98
C ILE A 245 19.73 10.87 -14.08
N GLU A 246 20.00 11.54 -12.96
CA GLU A 246 20.84 12.76 -12.94
C GLU A 246 22.29 12.45 -13.32
N ALA A 247 22.84 11.30 -12.92
CA ALA A 247 24.16 10.85 -13.36
C ALA A 247 24.24 10.66 -14.88
N LEU A 248 23.11 10.35 -15.54
CA LEU A 248 23.02 10.30 -17.02
C LEU A 248 22.95 11.69 -17.67
N GLY A 249 22.94 12.77 -16.89
CA GLY A 249 22.91 14.16 -17.37
C GLY A 249 21.48 14.73 -17.52
N HIS A 250 20.45 14.10 -16.97
CA HIS A 250 19.07 14.58 -17.01
C HIS A 250 18.68 15.21 -15.67
N PRO A 251 18.50 16.53 -15.57
CA PRO A 251 18.07 17.19 -14.33
C PRO A 251 16.70 16.67 -13.86
N TYR A 252 16.54 16.59 -12.52
CA TYR A 252 15.27 16.11 -11.91
C TYR A 252 14.06 16.88 -12.46
N GLY A 253 13.03 16.12 -12.89
CA GLY A 253 11.79 16.66 -13.43
C GLY A 253 11.86 17.22 -14.86
N SER A 254 13.04 17.16 -15.53
CA SER A 254 13.15 17.50 -16.94
C SER A 254 12.44 16.46 -17.83
N GLU A 255 12.12 16.82 -19.07
CA GLU A 255 11.53 15.90 -20.05
C GLU A 255 12.39 14.65 -20.22
N GLY A 256 13.72 14.81 -20.43
CA GLY A 256 14.63 13.68 -20.52
C GLY A 256 14.73 12.84 -19.25
N PHE A 257 14.50 13.43 -18.06
CA PHE A 257 14.38 12.68 -16.80
C PHE A 257 13.12 11.80 -16.82
N MET A 258 11.98 12.36 -17.21
CA MET A 258 10.71 11.63 -17.25
C MET A 258 10.74 10.50 -18.27
N ASP A 259 11.32 10.73 -19.46
CA ASP A 259 11.51 9.70 -20.48
C ASP A 259 12.36 8.53 -19.96
N LYS A 260 13.49 8.84 -19.29
CA LYS A 260 14.34 7.78 -18.71
C LYS A 260 13.65 7.03 -17.59
N LEU A 261 12.92 7.74 -16.74
CA LEU A 261 12.12 7.13 -15.69
C LEU A 261 11.08 6.16 -16.24
N GLU A 262 10.35 6.57 -17.27
CA GLU A 262 9.34 5.71 -17.92
C GLU A 262 9.97 4.44 -18.49
N TRP A 263 11.10 4.55 -19.21
CA TRP A 263 11.82 3.40 -19.76
C TRP A 263 12.29 2.42 -18.69
N ILE A 264 12.93 2.92 -17.64
CA ILE A 264 13.44 2.08 -16.55
C ILE A 264 12.28 1.36 -15.84
N MET A 265 11.20 2.08 -15.54
CA MET A 265 10.06 1.51 -14.85
C MET A 265 9.26 0.53 -15.72
N ALA A 266 9.17 0.78 -17.03
CA ALA A 266 8.58 -0.16 -17.98
C ALA A 266 9.40 -1.45 -18.08
N THR A 267 10.74 -1.35 -18.17
CA THR A 267 11.64 -2.50 -18.17
C THR A 267 11.45 -3.37 -16.93
N ILE A 268 11.41 -2.76 -15.74
CA ILE A 268 11.20 -3.49 -14.49
C ILE A 268 9.80 -4.13 -14.45
N ARG A 269 8.76 -3.38 -14.83
CA ARG A 269 7.39 -3.90 -14.86
C ARG A 269 7.29 -5.12 -15.76
N ASP A 270 7.67 -4.98 -16.99
CA ASP A 270 7.50 -6.04 -18.01
C ASP A 270 8.38 -7.25 -17.69
N GLY A 271 9.62 -7.02 -17.27
CA GLY A 271 10.53 -8.08 -16.82
C GLY A 271 10.00 -8.85 -15.60
N CYS A 272 9.42 -8.16 -14.61
CA CYS A 272 8.82 -8.81 -13.42
C CYS A 272 7.60 -9.65 -13.78
N TYR A 273 6.73 -9.15 -14.65
CA TYR A 273 5.55 -9.89 -15.11
C TYR A 273 5.95 -11.12 -15.90
N ASN A 274 6.89 -11.00 -16.85
CA ASN A 274 7.41 -12.14 -17.61
C ASN A 274 8.06 -13.19 -16.68
N ALA A 275 8.90 -12.77 -15.75
CA ALA A 275 9.51 -13.68 -14.78
C ALA A 275 8.48 -14.42 -13.91
N SER A 276 7.40 -13.75 -13.50
CA SER A 276 6.32 -14.37 -12.72
C SER A 276 5.46 -15.33 -13.56
N ILE A 277 5.29 -15.06 -14.86
CA ILE A 277 4.67 -15.99 -15.81
C ILE A 277 5.53 -17.25 -15.98
N ASP A 278 6.84 -17.09 -16.14
CA ASP A 278 7.77 -18.24 -16.24
C ASP A 278 7.77 -19.08 -14.96
N LEU A 279 7.71 -18.44 -13.80
CA LEU A 279 7.53 -19.16 -12.53
C LEU A 279 6.17 -19.86 -12.45
N ALA A 280 5.11 -19.31 -13.04
CA ALA A 280 3.81 -19.99 -13.10
C ALA A 280 3.87 -21.24 -13.97
N ARG A 281 4.60 -21.21 -15.09
CA ARG A 281 4.85 -22.38 -15.94
C ARG A 281 5.61 -23.48 -15.21
N GLU A 282 6.58 -23.10 -14.35
CA GLU A 282 7.43 -24.02 -13.61
C GLU A 282 6.73 -24.57 -12.34
N LYS A 283 6.04 -23.72 -11.58
CA LYS A 283 5.55 -24.03 -10.22
C LYS A 283 4.03 -23.93 -10.06
N GLY A 284 3.31 -23.60 -11.13
CA GLY A 284 1.89 -23.28 -11.11
C GLY A 284 1.60 -21.81 -10.74
N ALA A 285 0.44 -21.32 -11.18
CA ALA A 285 -0.07 -20.01 -10.80
C ALA A 285 -0.30 -19.92 -9.28
N PHE A 286 -0.50 -18.70 -8.76
CA PHE A 286 -0.89 -18.57 -7.33
C PHE A 286 -2.27 -19.23 -7.11
N PRO A 287 -2.52 -19.83 -5.91
CA PRO A 287 -3.71 -20.67 -5.68
C PRO A 287 -5.06 -20.01 -5.95
N LEU A 288 -5.21 -18.72 -5.71
CA LEU A 288 -6.45 -17.98 -5.97
C LEU A 288 -6.51 -17.30 -7.35
N TYR A 289 -5.62 -17.69 -8.28
CA TYR A 289 -5.65 -17.16 -9.63
C TYR A 289 -6.97 -17.50 -10.33
N ASP A 290 -7.56 -16.49 -10.94
CA ASP A 290 -8.73 -16.60 -11.84
C ASP A 290 -8.50 -15.65 -13.03
N ASN A 291 -9.02 -15.95 -14.20
CA ASN A 291 -8.89 -15.09 -15.38
C ASN A 291 -9.50 -13.69 -15.19
N LYS A 292 -10.38 -13.50 -14.20
CA LYS A 292 -10.84 -12.17 -13.77
C LYS A 292 -9.71 -11.25 -13.34
N TYR A 293 -8.52 -11.79 -13.05
CA TYR A 293 -7.30 -11.01 -12.84
C TYR A 293 -7.04 -10.01 -13.97
N LEU A 294 -7.29 -10.42 -15.22
CA LEU A 294 -7.10 -9.60 -16.40
C LEU A 294 -8.16 -8.50 -16.59
N ASP A 295 -9.26 -8.55 -15.82
CA ASP A 295 -10.31 -7.53 -15.84
C ASP A 295 -9.97 -6.30 -14.99
N SER A 296 -8.96 -6.38 -14.11
CA SER A 296 -8.55 -5.25 -13.28
C SER A 296 -8.10 -4.06 -14.13
N ALA A 297 -8.34 -2.84 -13.62
CA ALA A 297 -7.90 -1.64 -14.31
C ALA A 297 -6.37 -1.58 -14.47
N PHE A 298 -5.61 -2.16 -13.54
CA PHE A 298 -4.16 -2.24 -13.67
C PHE A 298 -3.72 -3.25 -14.73
N ALA A 299 -4.25 -4.49 -14.71
CA ALA A 299 -3.86 -5.51 -15.69
C ALA A 299 -4.14 -5.08 -17.14
N LYS A 300 -5.19 -4.27 -17.35
CA LYS A 300 -5.50 -3.68 -18.67
C LYS A 300 -4.44 -2.68 -19.17
N THR A 301 -3.55 -2.18 -18.31
CA THR A 301 -2.43 -1.30 -18.71
C THR A 301 -1.19 -2.08 -19.13
N LEU A 302 -1.15 -3.38 -18.90
CA LEU A 302 -0.02 -4.22 -19.32
C LEU A 302 -0.01 -4.39 -20.85
N PRO A 303 1.18 -4.56 -21.46
CA PRO A 303 1.28 -4.90 -22.87
C PRO A 303 0.45 -6.14 -23.24
N ASP A 304 -0.14 -6.15 -24.45
CA ASP A 304 -1.02 -7.22 -24.88
C ASP A 304 -0.34 -8.60 -24.83
N TYR A 305 0.93 -8.67 -25.23
CA TYR A 305 1.67 -9.95 -25.19
C TYR A 305 1.80 -10.51 -23.76
N ILE A 306 1.97 -9.65 -22.74
CA ILE A 306 2.00 -10.08 -21.33
C ILE A 306 0.62 -10.59 -20.91
N ARG A 307 -0.44 -9.87 -21.27
CA ARG A 307 -1.82 -10.24 -20.93
C ARG A 307 -2.20 -11.58 -21.57
N ASP A 308 -1.81 -11.80 -22.83
CA ASP A 308 -2.02 -13.06 -23.54
C ASP A 308 -1.29 -14.22 -22.86
N GLU A 309 -0.06 -14.01 -22.43
CA GLU A 309 0.72 -15.03 -21.72
C GLU A 309 0.16 -15.33 -20.33
N ILE A 310 -0.32 -14.32 -19.60
CA ILE A 310 -1.04 -14.53 -18.32
C ILE A 310 -2.33 -15.34 -18.56
N SER A 311 -3.08 -15.04 -19.62
CA SER A 311 -4.29 -15.79 -19.97
C SER A 311 -4.02 -17.27 -20.24
N ARG A 312 -2.88 -17.61 -20.86
CA ARG A 312 -2.49 -18.98 -21.23
C ARG A 312 -1.87 -19.77 -20.09
N SER A 313 -1.03 -19.11 -19.29
CA SER A 313 -0.14 -19.78 -18.32
C SER A 313 -0.49 -19.46 -16.87
N GLY A 314 -1.35 -18.46 -16.63
CA GLY A 314 -1.50 -17.86 -15.31
C GLY A 314 -0.29 -17.00 -14.92
N ILE A 315 -0.26 -16.56 -13.68
CA ILE A 315 0.84 -15.81 -13.09
C ILE A 315 1.14 -16.33 -11.68
N ARG A 316 2.43 -16.38 -11.30
CA ARG A 316 2.87 -16.93 -10.01
C ARG A 316 2.56 -16.03 -8.82
N ASN A 317 2.60 -14.72 -9.00
CA ASN A 317 2.48 -13.72 -7.94
C ASN A 317 1.37 -12.74 -8.29
N SER A 318 0.42 -12.52 -7.37
CA SER A 318 -0.74 -11.67 -7.63
C SER A 318 -0.39 -10.18 -7.78
N HIS A 319 0.58 -9.72 -7.03
CA HIS A 319 1.14 -8.38 -7.08
C HIS A 319 2.66 -8.49 -7.06
N LEU A 320 3.34 -7.66 -7.82
CA LEU A 320 4.80 -7.75 -8.04
C LEU A 320 5.54 -6.50 -7.62
N LEU A 321 4.94 -5.33 -7.79
CA LEU A 321 5.66 -4.05 -7.74
C LEU A 321 5.17 -3.18 -6.60
N SER A 322 6.13 -2.47 -5.98
CA SER A 322 5.84 -1.42 -5.00
C SER A 322 7.07 -0.51 -4.86
N VAL A 323 6.84 0.78 -4.78
CA VAL A 323 7.92 1.74 -4.49
C VAL A 323 7.87 2.08 -3.01
N ALA A 324 8.76 1.45 -2.25
CA ALA A 324 8.90 1.73 -0.83
C ALA A 324 9.60 3.09 -0.62
N PRO A 325 9.31 3.81 0.47
CA PRO A 325 10.07 5.01 0.83
C PRO A 325 11.51 4.65 1.18
N THR A 326 12.45 5.51 0.76
CA THR A 326 13.91 5.35 0.94
C THR A 326 14.52 6.55 1.62
#